data_18afbb1fdb7f907104b5f6f9a55c62e3
#
_entry.id   18afbb1fdb7f907104b5f6f9a55c62e3
#
_cell.length_a   1.000
_cell.length_b   1.000
_cell.length_c   1.000
_cell.angle_alpha   90.00
_cell.angle_beta   90.00
_cell.angle_gamma   90.00
#
_symmetry.space_group_name_H-M   'P 1'
#
loop_
_entity.id
_entity.type
_entity.pdbx_description
1 polymer ?
#
loop_
_entity_poly.entity_id
_entity_poly.type
_entity_poly.pdbx_seq_one_letter_code
_entity_poly.pdbx_strand_id
1 'polypeptide(L)'
;MTESATSLREQKRWETSHRISMCAQRLTDVHGLDGFTMDDLADAAEVSRRTLFNYFPSKLDAVLGTIPELPPAAKAAFHDGGPHGSLIEDLGALAKALLAVKEPDRETMMLTRRVLVGSDRVLAAAHQRFEQLTDDFAALILEREGDDFPVEHARLAVRIIGALFDSALSTFLEGGDRPLDELFDLYLNQARSLFT
;
A
#
# COMPACT_ATOMS: atom_id res chain seq x y z
N MET A 1 28.62 8.98 -2.65
CA MET A 1 28.51 7.98 -3.76
C MET A 1 27.81 6.67 -3.35
N THR A 2 27.57 6.39 -2.09
CA THR A 2 26.89 5.16 -1.59
C THR A 2 25.36 5.23 -1.62
N GLU A 3 24.74 6.40 -1.42
CA GLU A 3 23.27 6.57 -1.45
C GLU A 3 22.63 6.25 -2.81
N SER A 4 23.29 6.64 -3.92
CA SER A 4 22.76 6.37 -5.27
C SER A 4 22.72 4.89 -5.64
N ALA A 5 23.65 4.08 -5.14
CA ALA A 5 23.72 2.64 -5.45
C ALA A 5 22.68 1.83 -4.62
N THR A 6 22.39 2.26 -3.39
CA THR A 6 21.36 1.66 -2.52
C THR A 6 19.97 1.92 -3.10
N SER A 7 19.70 3.17 -3.48
CA SER A 7 18.45 3.59 -4.13
C SER A 7 18.16 2.81 -5.41
N LEU A 8 19.15 2.62 -6.30
CA LEU A 8 18.98 1.83 -7.53
C LEU A 8 18.71 0.34 -7.26
N ARG A 9 19.30 -0.23 -6.21
CA ARG A 9 19.06 -1.62 -5.82
C ARG A 9 17.67 -1.82 -5.25
N GLU A 10 17.19 -0.90 -4.43
CA GLU A 10 15.86 -0.89 -3.86
C GLU A 10 14.81 -0.70 -4.96
N GLN A 11 15.03 0.22 -5.88
CA GLN A 11 14.16 0.42 -7.04
C GLN A 11 14.04 -0.85 -7.89
N LYS A 12 15.16 -1.50 -8.25
CA LYS A 12 15.13 -2.75 -9.02
C LYS A 12 14.43 -3.88 -8.27
N ARG A 13 14.63 -3.94 -6.94
CA ARG A 13 13.95 -4.93 -6.10
C ARG A 13 12.45 -4.71 -6.12
N TRP A 14 12.01 -3.47 -5.97
CA TRP A 14 10.61 -3.11 -6.02
C TRP A 14 10.00 -3.41 -7.41
N GLU A 15 10.66 -3.02 -8.51
CA GLU A 15 10.20 -3.32 -9.88
C GLU A 15 10.01 -4.82 -10.12
N THR A 16 10.93 -5.64 -9.62
CA THR A 16 10.82 -7.10 -9.74
C THR A 16 9.66 -7.64 -8.91
N SER A 17 9.50 -7.21 -7.64
CA SER A 17 8.40 -7.65 -6.80
C SER A 17 7.04 -7.22 -7.38
N HIS A 18 6.95 -6.00 -7.89
CA HIS A 18 5.74 -5.48 -8.53
C HIS A 18 5.36 -6.29 -9.77
N ARG A 19 6.33 -6.59 -10.65
CA ARG A 19 6.11 -7.42 -11.84
C ARG A 19 5.60 -8.83 -11.47
N ILE A 20 6.20 -9.47 -10.47
CA ILE A 20 5.73 -10.77 -9.97
C ILE A 20 4.29 -10.65 -9.46
N SER A 21 3.98 -9.63 -8.68
CA SER A 21 2.63 -9.41 -8.14
C SER A 21 1.60 -9.19 -9.25
N MET A 22 1.92 -8.43 -10.27
CA MET A 22 1.05 -8.22 -11.43
C MET A 22 0.78 -9.52 -12.19
N CYS A 23 1.79 -10.38 -12.38
CA CYS A 23 1.60 -11.71 -12.97
C CYS A 23 0.72 -12.59 -12.09
N ALA A 24 0.92 -12.59 -10.77
CA ALA A 24 0.11 -13.35 -9.82
C ALA A 24 -1.35 -12.89 -9.83
N GLN A 25 -1.60 -11.59 -9.88
CA GLN A 25 -2.96 -11.04 -9.97
C GLN A 25 -3.65 -11.40 -11.28
N ARG A 26 -2.95 -11.31 -12.42
CA ARG A 26 -3.49 -11.71 -13.74
C ARG A 26 -3.82 -13.20 -13.78
N LEU A 27 -2.94 -14.06 -13.27
CA LEU A 27 -3.19 -15.49 -13.18
C LEU A 27 -4.39 -15.79 -12.25
N THR A 28 -4.50 -15.06 -11.15
CA THR A 28 -5.64 -15.20 -10.21
C THR A 28 -6.94 -14.72 -10.85
N ASP A 29 -6.94 -13.61 -11.59
CA ASP A 29 -8.13 -13.08 -12.29
C ASP A 29 -8.67 -14.06 -13.33
N VAL A 30 -7.76 -14.77 -14.03
CA VAL A 30 -8.14 -15.69 -15.12
C VAL A 30 -8.44 -17.11 -14.62
N HIS A 31 -7.64 -17.64 -13.70
CA HIS A 31 -7.65 -19.06 -13.31
C HIS A 31 -8.10 -19.28 -11.86
N GLY A 32 -8.31 -18.22 -11.08
CA GLY A 32 -8.48 -18.32 -9.64
C GLY A 32 -7.16 -18.62 -8.90
N LEU A 33 -7.13 -18.37 -7.58
CA LEU A 33 -5.91 -18.55 -6.77
C LEU A 33 -5.37 -19.98 -6.81
N ASP A 34 -6.22 -21.00 -6.96
CA ASP A 34 -5.82 -22.41 -6.97
C ASP A 34 -5.57 -22.96 -8.38
N GLY A 35 -5.87 -22.17 -9.43
CA GLY A 35 -5.75 -22.57 -10.84
C GLY A 35 -4.37 -22.45 -11.46
N PHE A 36 -3.34 -22.05 -10.71
CA PHE A 36 -1.95 -21.99 -11.16
C PHE A 36 -0.97 -22.40 -10.05
N THR A 37 0.25 -22.72 -10.41
CA THR A 37 1.33 -23.09 -9.47
C THR A 37 2.35 -21.95 -9.29
N MET A 38 3.26 -22.08 -8.32
CA MET A 38 4.40 -21.16 -8.18
C MET A 38 5.36 -21.25 -9.39
N ASP A 39 5.41 -22.41 -10.06
CA ASP A 39 6.24 -22.57 -11.27
C ASP A 39 5.61 -21.82 -12.44
N ASP A 40 4.30 -21.92 -12.64
CA ASP A 40 3.57 -21.12 -13.64
C ASP A 40 3.74 -19.61 -13.41
N LEU A 41 3.76 -19.19 -12.13
CA LEU A 41 4.01 -17.78 -11.78
C LEU A 41 5.45 -17.36 -12.08
N ALA A 42 6.44 -18.23 -11.80
CA ALA A 42 7.84 -17.94 -12.09
C ALA A 42 8.07 -17.76 -13.60
N ASP A 43 7.47 -18.64 -14.41
CA ASP A 43 7.52 -18.58 -15.88
C ASP A 43 6.83 -17.32 -16.40
N ALA A 44 5.61 -17.02 -15.91
CA ALA A 44 4.85 -15.82 -16.31
C ALA A 44 5.56 -14.51 -15.93
N ALA A 45 6.28 -14.49 -14.81
CA ALA A 45 7.04 -13.34 -14.34
C ALA A 45 8.48 -13.30 -14.89
N GLU A 46 8.88 -14.27 -15.72
CA GLU A 46 10.23 -14.38 -16.29
C GLU A 46 11.33 -14.33 -15.21
N VAL A 47 11.13 -15.08 -14.12
CA VAL A 47 12.10 -15.21 -13.04
C VAL A 47 12.38 -16.68 -12.71
N SER A 48 13.55 -16.97 -12.12
CA SER A 48 13.79 -18.32 -11.62
C SER A 48 12.88 -18.60 -10.41
N ARG A 49 12.53 -19.89 -10.20
CA ARG A 49 11.81 -20.34 -8.99
C ARG A 49 12.50 -19.85 -7.71
N ARG A 50 13.83 -19.93 -7.64
CA ARG A 50 14.62 -19.41 -6.51
C ARG A 50 14.42 -17.91 -6.31
N THR A 51 14.41 -17.15 -7.41
CA THR A 51 14.15 -15.70 -7.37
C THR A 51 12.76 -15.42 -6.84
N LEU A 52 11.76 -16.13 -7.36
CA LEU A 52 10.36 -15.98 -6.91
C LEU A 52 10.23 -16.19 -5.40
N PHE A 53 10.75 -17.30 -4.87
CA PHE A 53 10.67 -17.59 -3.42
C PHE A 53 11.46 -16.63 -2.54
N ASN A 54 12.45 -15.91 -3.08
CA ASN A 54 13.14 -14.83 -2.35
C ASN A 54 12.28 -13.57 -2.20
N TYR A 55 11.26 -13.39 -3.05
CA TYR A 55 10.31 -12.25 -2.96
C TYR A 55 9.02 -12.65 -2.24
N PHE A 56 8.47 -13.79 -2.56
CA PHE A 56 7.17 -14.22 -2.07
C PHE A 56 7.17 -15.71 -1.67
N PRO A 57 6.86 -16.02 -0.40
CA PRO A 57 6.84 -17.40 0.08
C PRO A 57 5.64 -18.20 -0.46
N SER A 58 4.57 -17.53 -0.88
CA SER A 58 3.37 -18.17 -1.41
C SER A 58 2.72 -17.39 -2.55
N LYS A 59 1.80 -18.04 -3.26
CA LYS A 59 0.95 -17.39 -4.29
C LYS A 59 0.13 -16.24 -3.69
N LEU A 60 -0.39 -16.45 -2.49
CA LEU A 60 -1.21 -15.46 -1.80
C LEU A 60 -0.40 -14.21 -1.48
N ASP A 61 0.83 -14.36 -0.99
CA ASP A 61 1.73 -13.22 -0.76
C ASP A 61 2.06 -12.48 -2.06
N ALA A 62 2.28 -13.23 -3.16
CA ALA A 62 2.52 -12.62 -4.46
C ALA A 62 1.32 -11.84 -4.98
N VAL A 63 0.09 -12.36 -4.80
CA VAL A 63 -1.16 -11.69 -5.18
C VAL A 63 -1.37 -10.42 -4.39
N LEU A 64 -1.12 -10.43 -3.07
CA LEU A 64 -1.23 -9.25 -2.21
C LEU A 64 -0.12 -8.22 -2.50
N GLY A 65 0.99 -8.67 -3.06
CA GLY A 65 2.11 -7.80 -3.42
C GLY A 65 2.89 -7.25 -2.22
N THR A 66 3.75 -6.29 -2.51
CA THR A 66 4.51 -5.54 -1.50
C THR A 66 4.00 -4.12 -1.40
N ILE A 67 3.96 -3.59 -0.18
CA ILE A 67 3.72 -2.17 0.05
C ILE A 67 5.06 -1.45 -0.09
N PRO A 68 5.12 -0.30 -0.77
CA PRO A 68 6.33 0.49 -0.82
C PRO A 68 6.80 0.89 0.57
N GLU A 69 8.10 0.93 0.79
CA GLU A 69 8.65 1.48 2.03
C GLU A 69 8.40 2.99 2.08
N LEU A 70 8.14 3.50 3.28
CA LEU A 70 8.03 4.94 3.50
C LEU A 70 9.36 5.62 3.14
N PRO A 71 9.33 6.69 2.33
CA PRO A 71 10.53 7.47 2.07
C PRO A 71 11.15 7.94 3.40
N PRO A 72 12.48 7.74 3.60
CA PRO A 72 13.14 8.08 4.87
C PRO A 72 12.90 9.52 5.32
N ALA A 73 12.89 10.48 4.37
CA ALA A 73 12.61 11.88 4.65
C ALA A 73 11.17 12.11 5.17
N ALA A 74 10.18 11.40 4.61
CA ALA A 74 8.79 11.51 5.05
C ALA A 74 8.61 10.90 6.46
N LYS A 75 9.27 9.75 6.71
CA LYS A 75 9.27 9.11 8.04
C LYS A 75 9.91 10.02 9.08
N ALA A 76 11.07 10.63 8.79
CA ALA A 76 11.75 11.56 9.70
C ALA A 76 10.89 12.80 9.98
N ALA A 77 10.31 13.43 8.95
CA ALA A 77 9.43 14.58 9.11
C ALA A 77 8.22 14.25 9.99
N PHE A 78 7.62 13.08 9.81
CA PHE A 78 6.50 12.63 10.64
C PHE A 78 6.91 12.41 12.11
N HIS A 79 8.04 11.75 12.35
CA HIS A 79 8.58 11.54 13.69
C HIS A 79 8.86 12.86 14.43
N ASP A 80 9.35 13.89 13.71
CA ASP A 80 9.65 15.20 14.25
C ASP A 80 8.42 16.13 14.43
N GLY A 81 7.20 15.55 14.28
CA GLY A 81 5.95 16.30 14.50
C GLY A 81 5.44 17.09 13.30
N GLY A 82 5.98 16.84 12.09
CA GLY A 82 5.64 17.57 10.87
C GLY A 82 5.07 16.68 9.76
N PRO A 83 4.82 17.26 8.56
CA PRO A 83 5.16 18.65 8.14
C PRO A 83 4.15 19.72 8.57
N HIS A 84 2.96 19.37 9.10
CA HIS A 84 1.87 20.34 9.39
C HIS A 84 1.65 20.57 10.88
N GLY A 85 2.21 19.74 11.76
CA GLY A 85 2.02 19.81 13.22
C GLY A 85 0.65 19.27 13.69
N SER A 86 -0.05 18.53 12.85
CA SER A 86 -1.32 17.89 13.14
C SER A 86 -1.24 16.41 12.76
N LEU A 87 -1.55 15.51 13.68
CA LEU A 87 -1.42 14.06 13.47
C LEU A 87 -2.14 13.59 12.20
N ILE A 88 -3.40 13.99 11.99
CA ILE A 88 -4.18 13.56 10.82
C ILE A 88 -3.64 14.12 9.52
N GLU A 89 -3.18 15.37 9.53
CA GLU A 89 -2.58 16.00 8.33
C GLU A 89 -1.25 15.37 7.98
N ASP A 90 -0.45 15.08 8.99
CA ASP A 90 0.86 14.47 8.80
C ASP A 90 0.76 12.99 8.40
N LEU A 91 -0.24 12.25 8.89
CA LEU A 91 -0.60 10.92 8.37
C LEU A 91 -1.07 11.00 6.92
N GLY A 92 -1.86 12.02 6.57
CA GLY A 92 -2.24 12.30 5.19
C GLY A 92 -1.01 12.55 4.29
N ALA A 93 -0.04 13.31 4.78
CA ALA A 93 1.23 13.53 4.08
C ALA A 93 2.04 12.24 3.91
N LEU A 94 2.08 11.36 4.92
CA LEU A 94 2.69 10.03 4.80
C LEU A 94 2.00 9.16 3.75
N ALA A 95 0.67 9.12 3.75
CA ALA A 95 -0.10 8.37 2.76
C ALA A 95 0.19 8.87 1.33
N LYS A 96 0.26 10.18 1.13
CA LYS A 96 0.65 10.79 -0.16
C LYS A 96 2.09 10.46 -0.55
N ALA A 97 3.02 10.45 0.40
CA ALA A 97 4.40 10.06 0.14
C ALA A 97 4.51 8.59 -0.34
N LEU A 98 3.67 7.68 0.16
CA LEU A 98 3.57 6.30 -0.33
C LEU A 98 3.02 6.25 -1.76
N LEU A 99 1.98 7.04 -2.07
CA LEU A 99 1.40 7.12 -3.41
C LEU A 99 2.38 7.68 -4.44
N ALA A 100 3.21 8.66 -4.03
CA ALA A 100 4.19 9.29 -4.90
C ALA A 100 5.38 8.38 -5.27
N VAL A 101 5.59 7.25 -4.58
CA VAL A 101 6.64 6.27 -4.94
C VAL A 101 6.43 5.72 -6.34
N LYS A 102 5.17 5.55 -6.74
CA LYS A 102 4.78 5.23 -8.12
C LYS A 102 3.36 5.72 -8.37
N GLU A 103 3.18 6.45 -9.47
CA GLU A 103 1.87 6.87 -9.91
C GLU A 103 0.98 5.64 -10.18
N PRO A 104 -0.18 5.52 -9.52
CA PRO A 104 -1.03 4.35 -9.65
C PRO A 104 -1.71 4.35 -11.02
N ASP A 105 -1.45 3.30 -11.81
CA ASP A 105 -2.16 3.03 -13.05
C ASP A 105 -3.55 2.46 -12.75
N ARG A 106 -4.58 3.07 -13.36
CA ARG A 106 -5.99 2.70 -13.11
C ARG A 106 -6.27 1.25 -13.49
N GLU A 107 -5.74 0.75 -14.60
CA GLU A 107 -5.97 -0.63 -15.04
C GLU A 107 -5.41 -1.63 -14.00
N THR A 108 -4.22 -1.36 -13.50
CA THR A 108 -3.58 -2.12 -12.43
C THR A 108 -4.42 -2.11 -11.15
N MET A 109 -4.92 -0.96 -10.75
CA MET A 109 -5.76 -0.82 -9.56
C MET A 109 -7.12 -1.53 -9.72
N MET A 110 -7.72 -1.47 -10.90
CA MET A 110 -8.95 -2.21 -11.22
C MET A 110 -8.72 -3.72 -11.15
N LEU A 111 -7.60 -4.23 -11.68
CA LEU A 111 -7.23 -5.64 -11.59
C LEU A 111 -7.08 -6.06 -10.12
N THR A 112 -6.32 -5.30 -9.33
CA THR A 112 -6.14 -5.56 -7.89
C THR A 112 -7.49 -5.65 -7.18
N ARG A 113 -8.39 -4.69 -7.43
CA ARG A 113 -9.73 -4.68 -6.82
C ARG A 113 -10.56 -5.90 -7.23
N ARG A 114 -10.57 -6.29 -8.52
CA ARG A 114 -11.29 -7.49 -8.98
C ARG A 114 -10.79 -8.76 -8.27
N VAL A 115 -9.47 -8.90 -8.17
CA VAL A 115 -8.84 -10.05 -7.52
C VAL A 115 -9.15 -10.11 -6.03
N LEU A 116 -9.14 -8.95 -5.34
CA LEU A 116 -9.49 -8.86 -3.92
C LEU A 116 -10.92 -9.27 -3.65
N VAL A 117 -11.89 -8.75 -4.43
CA VAL A 117 -13.32 -9.06 -4.21
C VAL A 117 -13.76 -10.39 -4.84
N GLY A 118 -12.98 -10.92 -5.77
CA GLY A 118 -13.26 -12.17 -6.47
C GLY A 118 -12.93 -13.45 -5.69
N SER A 119 -12.26 -13.36 -4.54
CA SER A 119 -11.84 -14.50 -3.73
C SER A 119 -11.89 -14.19 -2.24
N ASP A 120 -12.76 -14.88 -1.51
CA ASP A 120 -12.87 -14.75 -0.04
C ASP A 120 -11.53 -14.96 0.66
N ARG A 121 -10.70 -15.86 0.13
CA ARG A 121 -9.38 -16.18 0.68
C ARG A 121 -8.40 -15.02 0.50
N VAL A 122 -8.41 -14.37 -0.68
CA VAL A 122 -7.59 -13.18 -0.95
C VAL A 122 -8.08 -12.01 -0.11
N LEU A 123 -9.39 -11.81 -0.02
CA LEU A 123 -10.00 -10.75 0.78
C LEU A 123 -9.66 -10.89 2.27
N ALA A 124 -9.77 -12.10 2.83
CA ALA A 124 -9.40 -12.37 4.22
C ALA A 124 -7.92 -12.08 4.50
N ALA A 125 -7.03 -12.47 3.58
CA ALA A 125 -5.60 -12.20 3.72
C ALA A 125 -5.27 -10.71 3.55
N ALA A 126 -5.97 -10.00 2.67
CA ALA A 126 -5.84 -8.55 2.53
C ALA A 126 -6.28 -7.83 3.81
N HIS A 127 -7.36 -8.29 4.45
CA HIS A 127 -7.81 -7.77 5.74
C HIS A 127 -6.76 -7.97 6.84
N GLN A 128 -6.19 -9.19 6.96
CA GLN A 128 -5.12 -9.45 7.92
C GLN A 128 -3.89 -8.55 7.67
N ARG A 129 -3.55 -8.31 6.41
CA ARG A 129 -2.46 -7.41 6.05
C ARG A 129 -2.74 -5.97 6.41
N PHE A 130 -3.98 -5.52 6.24
CA PHE A 130 -4.41 -4.20 6.66
C PHE A 130 -4.33 -4.02 8.19
N GLU A 131 -4.70 -5.04 8.98
CA GLU A 131 -4.54 -4.99 10.44
C GLU A 131 -3.06 -4.91 10.84
N GLN A 132 -2.16 -5.66 10.19
CA GLN A 132 -0.72 -5.56 10.43
C GLN A 132 -0.19 -4.15 10.12
N LEU A 133 -0.59 -3.57 8.98
CA LEU A 133 -0.23 -2.19 8.64
C LEU A 133 -0.77 -1.18 9.65
N THR A 134 -2.00 -1.39 10.13
CA THR A 134 -2.58 -0.55 11.17
C THR A 134 -1.72 -0.57 12.43
N ASP A 135 -1.22 -1.73 12.84
CA ASP A 135 -0.34 -1.86 13.99
C ASP A 135 1.03 -1.23 13.75
N ASP A 136 1.63 -1.42 12.56
CA ASP A 136 2.92 -0.81 12.20
C ASP A 136 2.86 0.73 12.18
N PHE A 137 1.82 1.30 11.58
CA PHE A 137 1.62 2.75 11.57
C PHE A 137 1.22 3.30 12.95
N ALA A 138 0.45 2.54 13.73
CA ALA A 138 0.14 2.92 15.11
C ALA A 138 1.42 3.00 15.96
N ALA A 139 2.37 2.08 15.78
CA ALA A 139 3.67 2.16 16.44
C ALA A 139 4.43 3.44 16.09
N LEU A 140 4.43 3.85 14.79
CA LEU A 140 5.04 5.12 14.37
C LEU A 140 4.35 6.34 15.03
N ILE A 141 3.03 6.28 15.20
CA ILE A 141 2.29 7.34 15.90
C ILE A 141 2.70 7.42 17.37
N LEU A 142 2.82 6.28 18.04
CA LEU A 142 3.23 6.23 19.45
C LEU A 142 4.67 6.72 19.65
N GLU A 143 5.59 6.40 18.71
CA GLU A 143 6.95 6.95 18.71
C GLU A 143 6.97 8.48 18.62
N ARG A 144 6.02 9.07 17.88
CA ARG A 144 5.88 10.51 17.69
C ARG A 144 5.20 11.21 18.86
N GLU A 145 4.04 10.67 19.31
CA GLU A 145 3.16 11.33 20.29
C GLU A 145 3.59 11.05 21.75
N GLY A 146 4.40 9.99 21.98
CA GLY A 146 4.89 9.58 23.29
C GLY A 146 4.01 8.57 24.00
N ASP A 147 4.50 8.10 25.15
CA ASP A 147 3.95 6.95 25.88
C ASP A 147 2.53 7.18 26.43
N ASP A 148 2.14 8.44 26.65
CA ASP A 148 0.81 8.79 27.17
C ASP A 148 -0.28 8.78 26.09
N PHE A 149 0.08 8.64 24.81
CA PHE A 149 -0.90 8.62 23.72
C PHE A 149 -1.59 7.25 23.64
N PRO A 150 -2.95 7.20 23.69
CA PRO A 150 -3.65 5.91 23.70
C PRO A 150 -3.46 5.14 22.37
N VAL A 151 -3.05 3.87 22.44
CA VAL A 151 -2.86 3.01 21.28
C VAL A 151 -4.11 2.88 20.41
N GLU A 152 -5.29 2.90 21.03
CA GLU A 152 -6.57 2.84 20.31
C GLU A 152 -6.82 4.11 19.48
N HIS A 153 -6.35 5.27 19.93
CA HIS A 153 -6.41 6.51 19.14
C HIS A 153 -5.45 6.45 17.96
N ALA A 154 -4.26 5.90 18.15
CA ALA A 154 -3.30 5.68 17.06
C ALA A 154 -3.89 4.77 15.97
N ARG A 155 -4.45 3.62 16.36
CA ARG A 155 -5.12 2.70 15.42
C ARG A 155 -6.32 3.34 14.73
N LEU A 156 -7.13 4.11 15.46
CA LEU A 156 -8.27 4.82 14.89
C LEU A 156 -7.82 5.83 13.83
N ALA A 157 -6.77 6.60 14.10
CA ALA A 157 -6.22 7.58 13.15
C ALA A 157 -5.78 6.90 11.84
N VAL A 158 -5.08 5.75 11.91
CA VAL A 158 -4.68 4.97 10.73
C VAL A 158 -5.90 4.47 9.95
N ARG A 159 -6.92 3.96 10.65
CA ARG A 159 -8.16 3.47 10.00
C ARG A 159 -8.95 4.59 9.32
N ILE A 160 -8.96 5.80 9.89
CA ILE A 160 -9.58 6.97 9.25
C ILE A 160 -8.86 7.29 7.94
N ILE A 161 -7.53 7.36 7.95
CA ILE A 161 -6.74 7.59 6.73
C ILE A 161 -6.98 6.49 5.70
N GLY A 162 -7.04 5.21 6.12
CA GLY A 162 -7.38 4.09 5.25
C GLY A 162 -8.76 4.22 4.61
N ALA A 163 -9.79 4.65 5.36
CA ALA A 163 -11.15 4.86 4.85
C ALA A 163 -11.21 6.03 3.84
N LEU A 164 -10.46 7.10 4.09
CA LEU A 164 -10.35 8.23 3.15
C LEU A 164 -9.65 7.80 1.85
N PHE A 165 -8.60 6.99 1.97
CA PHE A 165 -7.91 6.42 0.82
C PHE A 165 -8.84 5.49 0.00
N ASP A 166 -9.61 4.60 0.64
CA ASP A 166 -10.57 3.72 -0.04
C ASP A 166 -11.64 4.52 -0.78
N SER A 167 -12.14 5.61 -0.18
CA SER A 167 -13.08 6.53 -0.82
C SER A 167 -12.48 7.21 -2.05
N ALA A 168 -11.24 7.70 -1.95
CA ALA A 168 -10.52 8.29 -3.06
C ALA A 168 -10.26 7.27 -4.19
N LEU A 169 -9.83 6.06 -3.83
CA LEU A 169 -9.60 4.97 -4.76
C LEU A 169 -10.89 4.55 -5.48
N SER A 170 -12.01 4.46 -4.76
CA SER A 170 -13.31 4.13 -5.36
C SER A 170 -13.70 5.16 -6.42
N THR A 171 -13.61 6.46 -6.10
CA THR A 171 -13.88 7.55 -7.06
C THR A 171 -12.89 7.53 -8.24
N PHE A 172 -11.62 7.28 -7.99
CA PHE A 172 -10.60 7.13 -9.03
C PHE A 172 -10.95 6.00 -10.02
N LEU A 173 -11.43 4.87 -9.51
CA LEU A 173 -11.78 3.69 -10.33
C LEU A 173 -13.10 3.86 -11.10
N GLU A 174 -14.02 4.70 -10.64
CA GLU A 174 -15.27 5.03 -11.36
C GLU A 174 -15.03 5.82 -12.64
N GLY A 175 -13.87 6.43 -12.79
CA GLY A 175 -13.48 7.20 -13.97
C GLY A 175 -13.33 8.70 -13.66
N GLY A 176 -12.79 9.43 -14.64
CA GLY A 176 -12.49 10.85 -14.51
C GLY A 176 -10.99 11.12 -14.64
N ASP A 177 -10.63 12.39 -14.83
CA ASP A 177 -9.24 12.80 -15.11
C ASP A 177 -8.47 13.19 -13.86
N ARG A 178 -9.12 13.18 -12.68
CA ARG A 178 -8.48 13.61 -11.44
C ARG A 178 -7.54 12.53 -10.91
N PRO A 179 -6.26 12.87 -10.62
CA PRO A 179 -5.29 11.97 -10.01
C PRO A 179 -5.73 11.47 -8.62
N LEU A 180 -5.24 10.30 -8.22
CA LEU A 180 -5.62 9.68 -6.95
C LEU A 180 -5.18 10.51 -5.73
N ASP A 181 -4.03 11.15 -5.77
CA ASP A 181 -3.51 12.00 -4.71
C ASP A 181 -4.38 13.26 -4.52
N GLU A 182 -4.87 13.88 -5.61
CA GLU A 182 -5.82 14.99 -5.53
C GLU A 182 -7.17 14.57 -4.99
N LEU A 183 -7.66 13.37 -5.34
CA LEU A 183 -8.88 12.81 -4.77
C LEU A 183 -8.71 12.53 -3.27
N PHE A 184 -7.56 12.02 -2.86
CA PHE A 184 -7.26 11.81 -1.45
C PHE A 184 -7.25 13.13 -0.66
N ASP A 185 -6.62 14.19 -1.19
CA ASP A 185 -6.66 15.53 -0.59
C ASP A 185 -8.09 16.06 -0.47
N LEU A 186 -8.92 15.84 -1.49
CA LEU A 186 -10.32 16.22 -1.47
C LEU A 186 -11.07 15.56 -0.30
N TYR A 187 -10.94 14.23 -0.15
CA TYR A 187 -11.59 13.48 0.92
C TYR A 187 -11.05 13.85 2.31
N LEU A 188 -9.75 14.09 2.43
CA LEU A 188 -9.15 14.56 3.69
C LEU A 188 -9.73 15.92 4.10
N ASN A 189 -9.89 16.86 3.16
CA ASN A 189 -10.49 18.17 3.42
C ASN A 189 -11.98 18.07 3.74
N GLN A 190 -12.73 17.19 3.07
CA GLN A 190 -14.13 16.93 3.38
C GLN A 190 -14.31 16.37 4.79
N ALA A 191 -13.47 15.38 5.17
CA ALA A 191 -13.51 14.81 6.51
C ALA A 191 -13.29 15.88 7.60
N ARG A 192 -12.36 16.81 7.40
CA ARG A 192 -12.19 17.95 8.33
C ARG A 192 -13.48 18.73 8.53
N SER A 193 -14.21 19.03 7.46
CA SER A 193 -15.43 19.81 7.54
C SER A 193 -16.57 19.10 8.26
N LEU A 194 -16.48 17.79 8.47
CA LEU A 194 -17.46 17.01 9.22
C LEU A 194 -17.28 17.14 10.74
N PHE A 195 -16.10 17.56 11.20
CA PHE A 195 -15.74 17.62 12.62
C PHE A 195 -15.51 19.05 13.15
N THR A 196 -15.66 20.06 12.29
CA THR A 196 -15.61 21.48 12.63
C THR A 196 -16.99 22.10 12.53
#